data_81cbd13944d2fd5e2fe2f8318f5f0579
#
_entry.id   81cbd13944d2fd5e2fe2f8318f5f0579
#
_cell.length_a   1.000
_cell.length_b   1.000
_cell.length_c   1.000
_cell.angle_alpha   90.00
_cell.angle_beta   90.00
_cell.angle_gamma   90.00
#
_symmetry.space_group_name_H-M   'P 1'
#
loop_
_entity.id
_entity.type
_entity.pdbx_description
1 polymer ?
#
loop_
_entity_poly.entity_id
_entity_poly.type
_entity_poly.pdbx_seq_one_letter_code
_entity_poly.pdbx_strand_id
1 'polypeptide(L)'
;MGWCQTRRDHGGVIFVDLRDYTGISQIVFKMEISETSHVLADSIRGEFVLAVKGKVAHRIEGNVNPKLPTGEIEILVETLEILNKSETPPYVLENRENVDEKLRLTYRFLDLRDSTLQNNLMLRSQSLQIVRNYFTSQRFFEIETPILTKSTPEGARDYLVPSRVNPGLFYALPQSPQLFKQLLMISGYDRYMQLARCFRDEDLRGNRQPEFTQIDLELSFTEPEEIYKLTEGLMVKLFEETISVKVETPFQRMTYQESMENYGSDAPDIRFDLKLKDISDIASECELRVFKQVVDKGGIVKAICVPGGADFSRKDLDDLTEFAQIYGAKGMAWIKRNQDGWQSPIGKFFTSEQKEALEERVGLNVGDLVLFCADNTKVVHDALGNLRKEIALRRGLINNSEYRFVWVTDFPLFEYSETEKSFTSSHHPFTMPDIDDLEKYGEQDPEKIRSRAYDVVLNGVEIGGGSIRIHREDIQNKVFRLLKLTDEEIESKFGFLMKALSYGAPPHGGIALGFDRIMMFLLKTDSIRDVIAFPKTQKAGCLMTDAPSAVETEQLDELHIRVKASALQPE
;
A
#
# COMPACT_ATOMS: atom_id res chain seq x y z
N MET A 1 -20.14 -22.38 23.50
CA MET A 1 -19.14 -21.70 24.35
C MET A 1 -18.81 -20.37 23.71
N GLY A 2 -18.51 -19.34 24.52
CA GLY A 2 -18.19 -17.99 23.99
C GLY A 2 -18.02 -16.98 25.10
N TRP A 3 -17.97 -15.72 24.71
CA TRP A 3 -17.85 -14.57 25.60
C TRP A 3 -19.22 -13.93 25.84
N CYS A 4 -19.50 -13.50 27.07
CA CYS A 4 -20.64 -12.67 27.39
C CYS A 4 -20.45 -11.26 26.82
N GLN A 5 -21.14 -10.90 25.74
CA GLN A 5 -21.10 -9.55 25.20
C GLN A 5 -21.97 -8.61 26.03
N THR A 6 -23.25 -8.93 26.22
CA THR A 6 -24.15 -8.14 27.05
C THR A 6 -24.95 -9.04 27.97
N ARG A 7 -25.28 -8.54 29.19
CA ARG A 7 -26.19 -9.16 30.13
C ARG A 7 -27.32 -8.20 30.45
N ARG A 8 -28.55 -8.70 30.41
CA ARG A 8 -29.76 -7.95 30.74
C ARG A 8 -30.62 -8.78 31.69
N ASP A 9 -31.24 -8.14 32.66
CA ASP A 9 -32.22 -8.74 33.55
C ASP A 9 -33.56 -8.07 33.33
N HIS A 10 -34.57 -8.85 33.04
CA HIS A 10 -35.93 -8.38 32.82
C HIS A 10 -36.91 -9.22 33.68
N GLY A 11 -37.24 -8.71 34.86
CA GLY A 11 -38.24 -9.32 35.72
C GLY A 11 -37.87 -10.71 36.21
N GLY A 12 -36.59 -10.97 36.47
CA GLY A 12 -36.12 -12.26 36.96
C GLY A 12 -35.77 -13.28 35.85
N VAL A 13 -35.83 -12.87 34.61
CA VAL A 13 -35.25 -13.64 33.46
C VAL A 13 -33.98 -12.97 33.01
N ILE A 14 -32.87 -13.71 33.02
CA ILE A 14 -31.56 -13.17 32.60
C ILE A 14 -31.31 -13.55 31.16
N PHE A 15 -31.02 -12.55 30.33
CA PHE A 15 -30.64 -12.68 28.95
C PHE A 15 -29.16 -12.35 28.80
N VAL A 16 -28.42 -13.18 28.07
CA VAL A 16 -27.02 -12.93 27.71
C VAL A 16 -26.85 -13.12 26.23
N ASP A 17 -26.20 -12.15 25.59
CA ASP A 17 -25.74 -12.28 24.23
C ASP A 17 -24.36 -12.96 24.27
N LEU A 18 -24.30 -14.23 23.89
CA LEU A 18 -23.11 -15.06 23.86
C LEU A 18 -22.46 -14.93 22.48
N ARG A 19 -21.25 -14.38 22.45
CA ARG A 19 -20.48 -14.16 21.23
C ARG A 19 -19.42 -15.24 21.06
N ASP A 20 -19.32 -15.79 19.87
CA ASP A 20 -18.18 -16.60 19.43
C ASP A 20 -17.68 -16.11 18.04
N TYR A 21 -16.77 -16.86 17.42
CA TYR A 21 -16.22 -16.49 16.09
C TYR A 21 -17.25 -16.57 14.96
N THR A 22 -18.38 -17.24 15.16
CA THR A 22 -19.45 -17.38 14.16
C THR A 22 -20.52 -16.31 14.28
N GLY A 23 -20.58 -15.60 15.41
CA GLY A 23 -21.53 -14.53 15.66
C GLY A 23 -22.06 -14.52 17.11
N ILE A 24 -23.30 -14.06 17.27
CA ILE A 24 -23.94 -13.85 18.55
C ILE A 24 -25.20 -14.73 18.66
N SER A 25 -25.32 -15.46 19.74
CA SER A 25 -26.55 -16.20 20.09
C SER A 25 -27.10 -15.71 21.41
N GLN A 26 -28.41 -15.43 21.51
CA GLN A 26 -29.05 -15.11 22.78
C GLN A 26 -29.22 -16.39 23.58
N ILE A 27 -28.75 -16.37 24.83
CA ILE A 27 -28.99 -17.43 25.81
C ILE A 27 -29.85 -16.86 26.94
N VAL A 28 -30.78 -17.68 27.46
CA VAL A 28 -31.82 -17.26 28.40
C VAL A 28 -31.78 -18.15 29.61
N PHE A 29 -31.71 -17.53 30.77
CA PHE A 29 -31.75 -18.19 32.07
C PHE A 29 -33.09 -17.94 32.75
N LYS A 30 -33.82 -19.00 33.04
CA LYS A 30 -35.09 -18.97 33.75
C LYS A 30 -35.01 -19.85 34.99
N MET A 31 -35.54 -19.36 36.12
CA MET A 31 -35.56 -20.08 37.37
C MET A 31 -36.24 -21.45 37.24
N GLU A 32 -37.32 -21.51 36.46
CA GLU A 32 -38.13 -22.70 36.22
C GLU A 32 -37.39 -23.80 35.45
N ILE A 33 -36.35 -23.44 34.67
CA ILE A 33 -35.57 -24.40 33.89
C ILE A 33 -34.38 -24.92 34.69
N SER A 34 -33.65 -24.00 35.36
CA SER A 34 -32.52 -24.35 36.22
C SER A 34 -32.23 -23.23 37.21
N GLU A 35 -32.62 -23.46 38.48
CA GLU A 35 -32.35 -22.52 39.57
C GLU A 35 -30.86 -22.27 39.75
N THR A 36 -30.05 -23.33 39.71
CA THR A 36 -28.59 -23.24 39.88
C THR A 36 -27.93 -22.40 38.78
N SER A 37 -28.31 -22.62 37.52
CA SER A 37 -27.80 -21.84 36.40
C SER A 37 -28.26 -20.39 36.42
N HIS A 38 -29.50 -20.15 36.86
CA HIS A 38 -30.05 -18.81 36.98
C HIS A 38 -29.33 -17.99 38.07
N VAL A 39 -29.15 -18.58 39.28
CA VAL A 39 -28.41 -17.93 40.37
C VAL A 39 -26.97 -17.64 39.98
N LEU A 40 -26.32 -18.60 39.30
CA LEU A 40 -24.94 -18.40 38.79
C LEU A 40 -24.87 -17.30 37.73
N ALA A 41 -25.88 -17.19 36.85
CA ALA A 41 -25.97 -16.19 35.81
C ALA A 41 -26.07 -14.75 36.34
N ASP A 42 -26.50 -14.54 37.57
CA ASP A 42 -26.50 -13.21 38.20
C ASP A 42 -25.07 -12.64 38.37
N SER A 43 -24.10 -13.53 38.56
CA SER A 43 -22.68 -13.15 38.67
C SER A 43 -21.98 -12.84 37.35
N ILE A 44 -22.60 -13.14 36.21
CA ILE A 44 -22.00 -12.90 34.87
C ILE A 44 -21.77 -11.40 34.65
N ARG A 45 -20.59 -11.07 34.09
CA ARG A 45 -20.24 -9.72 33.63
C ARG A 45 -19.75 -9.78 32.19
N GLY A 46 -19.63 -8.62 31.57
CA GLY A 46 -19.11 -8.51 30.20
C GLY A 46 -17.77 -9.22 30.04
N GLU A 47 -17.59 -9.84 28.88
CA GLU A 47 -16.38 -10.59 28.47
C GLU A 47 -16.04 -11.84 29.32
N PHE A 48 -16.91 -12.27 30.25
CA PHE A 48 -16.76 -13.58 30.89
C PHE A 48 -16.88 -14.70 29.88
N VAL A 49 -16.05 -15.73 29.99
CA VAL A 49 -16.07 -16.90 29.11
C VAL A 49 -17.01 -17.93 29.68
N LEU A 50 -18.01 -18.31 28.92
CA LEU A 50 -19.12 -19.17 29.37
C LEU A 50 -19.19 -20.45 28.54
N ALA A 51 -19.50 -21.55 29.19
CA ALA A 51 -19.99 -22.77 28.56
C ALA A 51 -21.43 -23.00 28.98
N VAL A 52 -22.31 -23.19 27.99
CA VAL A 52 -23.72 -23.44 28.26
C VAL A 52 -24.19 -24.71 27.53
N LYS A 53 -25.13 -25.40 28.15
CA LYS A 53 -25.91 -26.47 27.54
C LYS A 53 -27.38 -26.14 27.72
N GLY A 54 -28.19 -26.29 26.68
CA GLY A 54 -29.61 -25.96 26.75
C GLY A 54 -30.33 -26.34 25.46
N LYS A 55 -31.62 -26.01 25.43
CA LYS A 55 -32.49 -26.27 24.27
C LYS A 55 -32.63 -25.04 23.41
N VAL A 56 -32.50 -25.22 22.09
CA VAL A 56 -32.82 -24.18 21.12
C VAL A 56 -34.34 -24.05 21.03
N ALA A 57 -34.85 -22.83 21.16
CA ALA A 57 -36.26 -22.49 21.04
C ALA A 57 -36.43 -21.28 20.11
N HIS A 58 -37.60 -21.15 19.48
CA HIS A 58 -37.95 -19.91 18.80
C HIS A 58 -38.21 -18.81 19.83
N ARG A 59 -37.79 -17.61 19.50
CA ARG A 59 -38.16 -16.43 20.30
C ARG A 59 -39.67 -16.22 20.23
N ILE A 60 -40.24 -15.68 21.29
CA ILE A 60 -41.67 -15.32 21.35
C ILE A 60 -41.96 -14.30 20.23
N GLU A 61 -43.13 -14.41 19.63
CA GLU A 61 -43.63 -13.49 18.62
C GLU A 61 -43.52 -12.02 19.12
N GLY A 62 -42.93 -11.14 18.33
CA GLY A 62 -42.60 -9.76 18.69
C GLY A 62 -41.20 -9.56 19.32
N ASN A 63 -40.48 -10.62 19.71
CA ASN A 63 -39.14 -10.55 20.28
C ASN A 63 -38.04 -11.01 19.29
N VAL A 64 -38.41 -11.28 18.05
CA VAL A 64 -37.43 -11.58 16.96
C VAL A 64 -36.52 -10.39 16.74
N ASN A 65 -35.22 -10.61 16.70
CA ASN A 65 -34.24 -9.56 16.45
C ASN A 65 -33.65 -9.67 15.03
N PRO A 66 -34.17 -8.91 14.06
CA PRO A 66 -33.71 -9.00 12.67
C PRO A 66 -32.27 -8.52 12.46
N LYS A 67 -31.63 -7.90 13.45
CA LYS A 67 -30.23 -7.47 13.40
C LYS A 67 -29.23 -8.59 13.65
N LEU A 68 -29.68 -9.74 14.14
CA LEU A 68 -28.85 -10.91 14.42
C LEU A 68 -29.19 -12.03 13.43
N PRO A 69 -28.21 -12.70 12.82
CA PRO A 69 -28.46 -13.88 11.98
C PRO A 69 -29.21 -15.00 12.75
N THR A 70 -28.99 -15.11 14.06
CA THR A 70 -29.65 -16.04 14.97
C THR A 70 -30.87 -15.45 15.65
N GLY A 71 -31.37 -14.30 15.18
CA GLY A 71 -32.39 -13.50 15.88
C GLY A 71 -33.79 -14.11 16.01
N GLU A 72 -34.08 -15.18 15.27
CA GLU A 72 -35.33 -15.95 15.39
C GLU A 72 -35.33 -16.96 16.54
N ILE A 73 -34.14 -17.31 17.03
CA ILE A 73 -33.96 -18.35 18.04
C ILE A 73 -33.28 -17.83 19.30
N GLU A 74 -33.44 -18.58 20.39
CA GLU A 74 -32.72 -18.41 21.65
C GLU A 74 -32.38 -19.77 22.25
N ILE A 75 -31.40 -19.82 23.16
CA ILE A 75 -31.01 -21.03 23.85
C ILE A 75 -31.51 -20.95 25.28
N LEU A 76 -32.47 -21.81 25.66
CA LEU A 76 -32.93 -21.95 27.01
C LEU A 76 -31.93 -22.79 27.82
N VAL A 77 -31.22 -22.17 28.75
CA VAL A 77 -30.05 -22.76 29.41
C VAL A 77 -30.47 -23.71 30.50
N GLU A 78 -29.99 -24.96 30.43
CA GLU A 78 -30.13 -26.01 31.44
C GLU A 78 -28.91 -26.04 32.38
N THR A 79 -27.69 -25.87 31.82
CA THR A 79 -26.46 -25.85 32.62
C THR A 79 -25.57 -24.69 32.16
N LEU A 80 -24.96 -24.03 33.15
CA LEU A 80 -24.00 -22.96 32.98
C LEU A 80 -22.69 -23.29 33.69
N GLU A 81 -21.58 -23.07 33.04
CA GLU A 81 -20.26 -23.06 33.63
C GLU A 81 -19.54 -21.75 33.25
N ILE A 82 -19.00 -21.05 34.24
CA ILE A 82 -18.11 -19.90 33.99
C ILE A 82 -16.70 -20.45 33.84
N LEU A 83 -16.23 -20.55 32.59
CA LEU A 83 -14.89 -21.08 32.27
C LEU A 83 -13.79 -20.12 32.72
N ASN A 84 -14.03 -18.80 32.55
CA ASN A 84 -13.13 -17.78 33.06
C ASN A 84 -13.86 -16.46 33.28
N LYS A 85 -13.35 -15.68 34.23
CA LYS A 85 -13.82 -14.32 34.51
C LYS A 85 -12.97 -13.32 33.72
N SER A 86 -13.51 -12.15 33.48
CA SER A 86 -12.81 -11.02 32.86
C SER A 86 -12.77 -9.85 33.83
N GLU A 87 -11.67 -9.11 33.79
CA GLU A 87 -11.67 -7.75 34.29
C GLU A 87 -12.52 -6.86 33.38
N THR A 88 -12.89 -5.69 33.89
CA THR A 88 -13.60 -4.71 33.04
C THR A 88 -12.69 -4.24 31.93
N PRO A 89 -13.08 -4.41 30.65
CA PRO A 89 -12.28 -3.91 29.53
C PRO A 89 -12.01 -2.40 29.64
N PRO A 90 -10.85 -1.92 29.15
CA PRO A 90 -10.48 -0.50 29.25
C PRO A 90 -11.35 0.41 28.35
N TYR A 91 -12.16 -0.18 27.48
CA TYR A 91 -13.14 0.50 26.62
C TYR A 91 -14.28 -0.45 26.25
N VAL A 92 -15.38 0.12 25.80
CA VAL A 92 -16.54 -0.62 25.28
C VAL A 92 -16.23 -1.12 23.88
N LEU A 93 -16.15 -2.43 23.68
CA LEU A 93 -15.70 -3.06 22.42
C LEU A 93 -16.58 -2.67 21.23
N GLU A 94 -17.90 -2.54 21.44
CA GLU A 94 -18.87 -2.14 20.42
C GLU A 94 -18.71 -0.67 19.96
N ASN A 95 -17.94 0.13 20.68
CA ASN A 95 -17.73 1.56 20.41
C ASN A 95 -16.32 1.88 19.89
N ARG A 96 -15.68 0.87 19.29
CA ARG A 96 -14.30 0.88 18.80
C ARG A 96 -13.94 2.13 17.97
N GLU A 97 -14.85 2.61 17.14
CA GLU A 97 -14.63 3.74 16.24
C GLU A 97 -14.30 5.05 16.96
N ASN A 98 -14.79 5.19 18.21
CA ASN A 98 -14.57 6.37 19.04
C ASN A 98 -13.42 6.21 20.04
N VAL A 99 -12.68 5.10 19.98
CA VAL A 99 -11.56 4.80 20.88
C VAL A 99 -10.25 5.20 20.25
N ASP A 100 -9.39 5.85 21.02
CA ASP A 100 -8.04 6.23 20.58
C ASP A 100 -7.25 5.02 20.06
N GLU A 101 -6.57 5.19 18.93
CA GLU A 101 -5.86 4.10 18.27
C GLU A 101 -4.76 3.50 19.16
N LYS A 102 -4.07 4.31 19.97
CA LYS A 102 -3.01 3.80 20.86
C LYS A 102 -3.59 2.86 21.90
N LEU A 103 -4.77 3.18 22.47
CA LEU A 103 -5.44 2.31 23.44
C LEU A 103 -5.85 1.00 22.78
N ARG A 104 -6.40 1.05 21.56
CA ARG A 104 -6.76 -0.16 20.79
C ARG A 104 -5.54 -1.02 20.45
N LEU A 105 -4.42 -0.42 20.07
CA LEU A 105 -3.18 -1.13 19.76
C LEU A 105 -2.52 -1.71 21.03
N THR A 106 -2.64 -1.05 22.18
CA THR A 106 -2.18 -1.58 23.47
C THR A 106 -2.95 -2.83 23.87
N TYR A 107 -4.27 -2.80 23.69
CA TYR A 107 -5.16 -3.93 23.99
C TYR A 107 -5.63 -4.63 22.71
N ARG A 108 -4.71 -4.83 21.74
CA ARG A 108 -5.04 -5.37 20.42
C ARG A 108 -5.77 -6.70 20.47
N PHE A 109 -5.52 -7.54 21.45
CA PHE A 109 -6.23 -8.79 21.67
C PHE A 109 -7.71 -8.61 22.03
N LEU A 110 -8.10 -7.45 22.62
CA LEU A 110 -9.50 -7.07 22.78
C LEU A 110 -10.07 -6.45 21.51
N ASP A 111 -9.32 -5.56 20.85
CA ASP A 111 -9.70 -4.93 19.59
C ASP A 111 -10.03 -5.99 18.51
N LEU A 112 -9.27 -7.09 18.47
CA LEU A 112 -9.51 -8.24 17.58
C LEU A 112 -10.77 -9.05 17.90
N ARG A 113 -11.50 -8.75 18.98
CA ARG A 113 -12.84 -9.29 19.23
C ARG A 113 -13.93 -8.55 18.46
N ASP A 114 -13.62 -7.39 17.89
CA ASP A 114 -14.53 -6.64 17.03
C ASP A 114 -14.83 -7.44 15.75
N SER A 115 -16.11 -7.51 15.39
CA SER A 115 -16.56 -8.31 14.24
C SER A 115 -16.00 -7.82 12.92
N THR A 116 -15.78 -6.52 12.75
CA THR A 116 -15.20 -5.95 11.54
C THR A 116 -13.77 -6.45 11.35
N LEU A 117 -12.93 -6.39 12.40
CA LEU A 117 -11.57 -6.89 12.34
C LEU A 117 -11.51 -8.41 12.18
N GLN A 118 -12.41 -9.14 12.82
CA GLN A 118 -12.51 -10.60 12.62
C GLN A 118 -12.83 -10.92 11.15
N ASN A 119 -13.82 -10.25 10.58
CA ASN A 119 -14.18 -10.40 9.16
C ASN A 119 -13.01 -10.05 8.23
N ASN A 120 -12.27 -8.97 8.54
CA ASN A 120 -11.11 -8.57 7.76
C ASN A 120 -10.04 -9.68 7.74
N LEU A 121 -9.73 -10.28 8.88
CA LEU A 121 -8.75 -11.36 8.97
C LEU A 121 -9.26 -12.68 8.37
N MET A 122 -10.55 -12.97 8.47
CA MET A 122 -11.15 -14.12 7.79
C MET A 122 -11.10 -13.96 6.28
N LEU A 123 -11.46 -12.79 5.74
CA LEU A 123 -11.35 -12.51 4.31
C LEU A 123 -9.89 -12.56 3.85
N ARG A 124 -8.95 -12.05 4.65
CA ARG A 124 -7.51 -12.18 4.39
C ARG A 124 -7.09 -13.65 4.27
N SER A 125 -7.54 -14.50 5.18
CA SER A 125 -7.24 -15.95 5.15
C SER A 125 -7.83 -16.61 3.90
N GLN A 126 -9.06 -16.30 3.55
CA GLN A 126 -9.71 -16.78 2.32
C GLN A 126 -8.95 -16.31 1.06
N SER A 127 -8.55 -15.04 1.01
CA SER A 127 -7.79 -14.47 -0.10
C SER A 127 -6.45 -15.19 -0.31
N LEU A 128 -5.73 -15.52 0.77
CA LEU A 128 -4.49 -16.31 0.68
C LEU A 128 -4.73 -17.69 0.08
N GLN A 129 -5.84 -18.34 0.42
CA GLN A 129 -6.20 -19.64 -0.16
C GLN A 129 -6.54 -19.52 -1.65
N ILE A 130 -7.25 -18.45 -2.06
CA ILE A 130 -7.56 -18.18 -3.47
C ILE A 130 -6.25 -17.97 -4.26
N VAL A 131 -5.30 -17.21 -3.74
CA VAL A 131 -3.98 -16.98 -4.35
C VAL A 131 -3.26 -18.31 -4.58
N ARG A 132 -3.16 -19.17 -3.54
CA ARG A 132 -2.50 -20.47 -3.67
C ARG A 132 -3.18 -21.36 -4.70
N ASN A 133 -4.50 -21.47 -4.67
CA ASN A 133 -5.26 -22.27 -5.61
C ASN A 133 -5.07 -21.79 -7.06
N TYR A 134 -5.08 -20.46 -7.25
CA TYR A 134 -4.88 -19.85 -8.57
C TYR A 134 -3.50 -20.23 -9.14
N PHE A 135 -2.42 -19.94 -8.41
CA PHE A 135 -1.07 -20.20 -8.91
C PHE A 135 -0.74 -21.69 -9.02
N THR A 136 -1.25 -22.54 -8.13
CA THR A 136 -1.13 -23.99 -8.27
C THR A 136 -1.79 -24.47 -9.57
N SER A 137 -2.95 -23.94 -9.93
CA SER A 137 -3.62 -24.25 -11.21
C SER A 137 -2.83 -23.78 -12.44
N GLN A 138 -1.99 -22.76 -12.27
CA GLN A 138 -1.07 -22.24 -13.29
C GLN A 138 0.32 -22.93 -13.24
N ARG A 139 0.47 -24.03 -12.52
CA ARG A 139 1.71 -24.83 -12.36
C ARG A 139 2.86 -24.10 -11.66
N PHE A 140 2.57 -23.15 -10.78
CA PHE A 140 3.58 -22.56 -9.92
C PHE A 140 3.90 -23.46 -8.73
N PHE A 141 5.16 -23.48 -8.33
CA PHE A 141 5.63 -24.10 -7.11
C PHE A 141 5.76 -23.03 -6.02
N GLU A 142 5.12 -23.25 -4.87
CA GLU A 142 5.34 -22.42 -3.68
C GLU A 142 6.64 -22.91 -3.02
N ILE A 143 7.68 -22.05 -3.04
CA ILE A 143 9.00 -22.37 -2.49
C ILE A 143 9.39 -21.28 -1.50
N GLU A 144 9.69 -21.67 -0.27
CA GLU A 144 10.17 -20.77 0.77
C GLU A 144 11.64 -20.41 0.56
N THR A 145 11.94 -19.14 0.78
CA THR A 145 13.31 -18.60 0.75
C THR A 145 13.77 -18.23 2.15
N PRO A 146 15.09 -18.14 2.40
CA PRO A 146 15.59 -17.80 3.72
C PRO A 146 15.12 -16.44 4.23
N ILE A 147 14.81 -16.37 5.53
CA ILE A 147 14.56 -15.11 6.25
C ILE A 147 15.88 -14.53 6.78
N LEU A 148 16.83 -15.37 7.19
CA LEU A 148 18.18 -14.94 7.58
C LEU A 148 19.07 -14.91 6.32
N THR A 149 19.23 -13.73 5.74
CA THR A 149 19.93 -13.54 4.47
C THR A 149 21.18 -12.69 4.66
N LYS A 150 21.90 -12.45 3.59
CA LYS A 150 22.96 -11.46 3.52
C LYS A 150 22.37 -10.08 3.27
N SER A 151 22.93 -9.04 3.87
CA SER A 151 22.57 -7.65 3.55
C SER A 151 22.87 -7.34 2.07
N THR A 152 21.85 -6.91 1.36
CA THR A 152 21.92 -6.54 -0.05
C THR A 152 21.11 -5.27 -0.29
N PRO A 153 21.66 -4.25 -0.96
CA PRO A 153 20.94 -3.00 -1.18
C PRO A 153 19.85 -3.20 -2.25
N GLU A 154 18.59 -3.16 -1.81
CA GLU A 154 17.40 -3.26 -2.68
C GLU A 154 16.50 -2.01 -2.60
N GLY A 155 17.06 -0.86 -2.14
CA GLY A 155 16.35 0.42 -2.07
C GLY A 155 15.99 0.90 -0.66
N ALA A 156 15.65 0.00 0.28
CA ALA A 156 15.41 0.33 1.68
C ALA A 156 16.62 -0.01 2.56
N ARG A 157 16.58 0.39 3.84
CA ARG A 157 17.52 -0.08 4.84
C ARG A 157 17.11 -1.46 5.34
N ASP A 158 18.14 -2.30 5.63
CA ASP A 158 17.94 -3.65 6.14
C ASP A 158 17.80 -3.65 7.67
N TYR A 159 16.94 -4.52 8.18
CA TYR A 159 17.01 -4.95 9.59
C TYR A 159 18.13 -5.96 9.77
N LEU A 160 19.09 -5.67 10.67
CA LEU A 160 20.24 -6.51 10.91
C LEU A 160 20.01 -7.43 12.11
N VAL A 161 20.42 -8.70 11.97
CA VAL A 161 20.37 -9.71 13.02
C VAL A 161 21.80 -10.22 13.30
N PRO A 162 22.36 -9.99 14.49
CA PRO A 162 23.71 -10.41 14.79
C PRO A 162 23.84 -11.94 14.88
N SER A 163 24.98 -12.48 14.45
CA SER A 163 25.27 -13.91 14.51
C SER A 163 26.09 -14.24 15.79
N ARG A 164 25.51 -15.05 16.68
CA ARG A 164 26.22 -15.56 17.84
C ARG A 164 27.37 -16.53 17.47
N VAL A 165 27.16 -17.32 16.43
CA VAL A 165 28.11 -18.35 15.98
C VAL A 165 29.31 -17.73 15.24
N ASN A 166 29.10 -16.59 14.59
CA ASN A 166 30.12 -15.86 13.83
C ASN A 166 30.25 -14.44 14.38
N PRO A 167 31.04 -14.21 15.43
CA PRO A 167 31.18 -12.91 16.07
C PRO A 167 31.54 -11.79 15.08
N GLY A 168 30.86 -10.65 15.19
CA GLY A 168 31.07 -9.49 14.31
C GLY A 168 30.39 -9.59 12.93
N LEU A 169 29.75 -10.71 12.62
CA LEU A 169 28.96 -10.86 11.39
C LEU A 169 27.47 -10.78 11.68
N PHE A 170 26.71 -10.33 10.65
CA PHE A 170 25.27 -10.11 10.74
C PHE A 170 24.55 -10.79 9.60
N TYR A 171 23.37 -11.33 9.89
CA TYR A 171 22.34 -11.57 8.90
C TYR A 171 21.55 -10.29 8.69
N ALA A 172 20.83 -10.20 7.57
CA ALA A 172 19.79 -9.21 7.32
C ALA A 172 18.44 -9.90 7.11
N LEU A 173 17.36 -9.25 7.52
CA LEU A 173 16.02 -9.68 7.14
C LEU A 173 15.73 -9.24 5.69
N PRO A 174 15.10 -10.08 4.84
CA PRO A 174 14.97 -9.82 3.42
C PRO A 174 13.98 -8.69 3.14
N GLN A 175 14.36 -7.74 2.28
CA GLN A 175 13.45 -6.73 1.75
C GLN A 175 12.46 -7.33 0.75
N SER A 176 12.89 -8.36 0.03
CA SER A 176 12.13 -9.23 -0.86
C SER A 176 12.92 -10.52 -1.12
N PRO A 177 12.33 -11.58 -1.68
CA PRO A 177 13.07 -12.77 -2.10
C PRO A 177 13.78 -12.62 -3.45
N GLN A 178 14.04 -11.40 -3.94
CA GLN A 178 14.49 -11.09 -5.29
C GLN A 178 15.67 -11.92 -5.78
N LEU A 179 16.74 -12.02 -4.99
CA LEU A 179 17.94 -12.75 -5.41
C LEU A 179 17.70 -14.27 -5.42
N PHE A 180 16.98 -14.79 -4.44
CA PHE A 180 16.71 -16.22 -4.34
C PHE A 180 15.76 -16.73 -5.43
N LYS A 181 14.73 -15.96 -5.81
CA LYS A 181 13.84 -16.36 -6.89
C LYS A 181 14.56 -16.39 -8.24
N GLN A 182 15.51 -15.47 -8.50
CA GLN A 182 16.38 -15.54 -9.68
C GLN A 182 17.27 -16.79 -9.65
N LEU A 183 17.84 -17.14 -8.50
CA LEU A 183 18.60 -18.37 -8.34
C LEU A 183 17.74 -19.64 -8.59
N LEU A 184 16.45 -19.62 -8.22
CA LEU A 184 15.53 -20.71 -8.53
C LEU A 184 15.31 -20.87 -10.05
N MET A 185 15.20 -19.75 -10.78
CA MET A 185 15.11 -19.80 -12.26
C MET A 185 16.39 -20.41 -12.86
N ILE A 186 17.56 -19.98 -12.38
CA ILE A 186 18.85 -20.56 -12.80
C ILE A 186 18.95 -22.05 -12.42
N SER A 187 18.30 -22.46 -11.34
CA SER A 187 18.24 -23.86 -10.89
C SER A 187 17.26 -24.73 -11.68
N GLY A 188 16.57 -24.16 -12.67
CA GLY A 188 15.66 -24.90 -13.56
C GLY A 188 14.21 -24.99 -13.08
N TYR A 189 13.78 -24.16 -12.14
CA TYR A 189 12.38 -24.02 -11.79
C TYR A 189 11.72 -23.00 -12.72
N ASP A 190 10.73 -23.43 -13.49
CA ASP A 190 10.09 -22.55 -14.49
C ASP A 190 9.15 -21.53 -13.89
N ARG A 191 8.48 -21.87 -12.78
CA ARG A 191 7.43 -21.05 -12.19
C ARG A 191 7.48 -21.13 -10.67
N TYR A 192 7.94 -20.04 -10.07
CA TYR A 192 8.02 -19.88 -8.62
C TYR A 192 6.97 -18.89 -8.13
N MET A 193 6.38 -19.18 -6.98
CA MET A 193 5.61 -18.26 -6.19
C MET A 193 5.93 -18.39 -4.70
N GLN A 194 5.73 -17.32 -3.95
CA GLN A 194 5.80 -17.34 -2.49
C GLN A 194 4.88 -16.27 -1.90
N LEU A 195 4.21 -16.60 -0.80
CA LEU A 195 3.59 -15.59 0.08
C LEU A 195 4.69 -15.11 1.05
N ALA A 196 5.51 -14.19 0.57
CA ALA A 196 6.75 -13.80 1.23
C ALA A 196 6.54 -12.78 2.33
N ARG A 197 7.18 -13.00 3.49
CA ARG A 197 7.34 -11.93 4.51
C ARG A 197 8.54 -11.08 4.14
N CYS A 198 8.30 -9.79 4.02
CA CYS A 198 9.30 -8.78 3.66
C CYS A 198 9.46 -7.77 4.79
N PHE A 199 10.67 -7.22 4.91
CA PHE A 199 11.07 -6.34 5.99
C PHE A 199 11.79 -5.12 5.42
N ARG A 200 11.35 -3.91 5.74
CA ARG A 200 11.98 -2.66 5.28
C ARG A 200 12.02 -1.64 6.40
N ASP A 201 13.20 -1.14 6.72
CA ASP A 201 13.39 -0.07 7.70
C ASP A 201 13.27 1.28 6.97
N GLU A 202 12.04 1.72 6.80
CA GLU A 202 11.66 2.96 6.11
C GLU A 202 10.75 3.82 7.00
N ASP A 203 10.56 5.08 6.60
CA ASP A 203 9.57 5.95 7.21
C ASP A 203 8.15 5.40 6.96
N LEU A 204 7.42 5.13 8.03
CA LEU A 204 6.10 4.52 7.97
C LEU A 204 5.03 5.56 7.69
N ARG A 205 4.30 5.36 6.60
CA ARG A 205 3.11 6.12 6.22
C ARG A 205 1.86 5.26 6.42
N GLY A 206 0.66 5.82 6.21
CA GLY A 206 -0.61 5.15 6.45
C GLY A 206 -0.80 3.78 5.77
N ASN A 207 -0.12 3.55 4.65
CA ASN A 207 -0.15 2.32 3.86
C ASN A 207 1.18 1.54 3.85
N ARG A 208 2.08 1.78 4.83
CA ARG A 208 3.37 1.08 4.98
C ARG A 208 3.50 0.48 6.37
N GLN A 209 4.15 -0.67 6.43
CA GLN A 209 4.53 -1.37 7.66
C GLN A 209 5.99 -1.83 7.52
N PRO A 210 6.76 -1.92 8.64
CA PRO A 210 8.14 -2.38 8.58
C PRO A 210 8.26 -3.86 8.20
N GLU A 211 7.20 -4.62 8.42
CA GLU A 211 7.03 -6.00 7.99
C GLU A 211 5.68 -6.17 7.32
N PHE A 212 5.66 -6.77 6.14
CA PHE A 212 4.48 -6.92 5.30
C PHE A 212 4.52 -8.19 4.46
N THR A 213 3.43 -8.51 3.78
CA THR A 213 3.32 -9.71 2.94
C THR A 213 3.26 -9.34 1.47
N GLN A 214 4.08 -10.01 0.65
CA GLN A 214 4.00 -9.95 -0.81
C GLN A 214 3.53 -11.29 -1.38
N ILE A 215 2.76 -11.23 -2.47
CA ILE A 215 2.62 -12.34 -3.40
C ILE A 215 3.74 -12.17 -4.40
N ASP A 216 4.76 -13.00 -4.30
CA ASP A 216 5.97 -12.88 -5.09
C ASP A 216 6.04 -13.99 -6.14
N LEU A 217 6.35 -13.63 -7.39
CA LEU A 217 6.35 -14.51 -8.55
C LEU A 217 7.64 -14.35 -9.35
N GLU A 218 8.11 -15.46 -9.95
CA GLU A 218 9.14 -15.44 -10.98
C GLU A 218 8.92 -16.56 -11.98
N LEU A 219 9.19 -16.28 -13.25
CA LEU A 219 9.00 -17.21 -14.37
C LEU A 219 10.24 -17.23 -15.26
N SER A 220 10.64 -18.42 -15.71
CA SER A 220 11.65 -18.60 -16.76
C SER A 220 11.00 -18.53 -18.14
N PHE A 221 11.79 -18.10 -19.15
CA PHE A 221 11.41 -18.03 -20.56
C PHE A 221 10.13 -17.23 -20.82
N THR A 222 9.94 -16.15 -20.06
CA THR A 222 8.73 -15.34 -20.08
C THR A 222 8.97 -13.96 -20.71
N GLU A 223 7.86 -13.36 -21.14
CA GLU A 223 7.76 -11.97 -21.59
C GLU A 223 6.74 -11.23 -20.69
N PRO A 224 6.76 -9.89 -20.65
CA PRO A 224 5.85 -9.10 -19.79
C PRO A 224 4.38 -9.47 -19.96
N GLU A 225 3.97 -9.83 -21.18
CA GLU A 225 2.59 -10.17 -21.52
C GLU A 225 2.04 -11.37 -20.73
N GLU A 226 2.88 -12.36 -20.45
CA GLU A 226 2.48 -13.52 -19.65
C GLU A 226 2.27 -13.12 -18.19
N ILE A 227 3.14 -12.29 -17.66
CA ILE A 227 3.06 -11.79 -16.30
C ILE A 227 1.81 -10.91 -16.11
N TYR A 228 1.50 -10.07 -17.11
CA TYR A 228 0.26 -9.27 -17.11
C TYR A 228 -0.97 -10.16 -17.05
N LYS A 229 -1.08 -11.15 -17.93
CA LYS A 229 -2.21 -12.10 -17.95
C LYS A 229 -2.38 -12.85 -16.63
N LEU A 230 -1.29 -13.30 -16.02
CA LEU A 230 -1.32 -14.00 -14.74
C LEU A 230 -1.79 -13.08 -13.61
N THR A 231 -1.29 -11.85 -13.58
CA THR A 231 -1.68 -10.85 -12.57
C THR A 231 -3.14 -10.44 -12.75
N GLU A 232 -3.56 -10.13 -13.96
CA GLU A 232 -4.95 -9.78 -14.29
C GLU A 232 -5.91 -10.91 -13.91
N GLY A 233 -5.57 -12.15 -14.27
CA GLY A 233 -6.37 -13.33 -13.91
C GLY A 233 -6.49 -13.54 -12.41
N LEU A 234 -5.41 -13.27 -11.65
CA LEU A 234 -5.47 -13.30 -10.19
C LEU A 234 -6.42 -12.21 -9.65
N MET A 235 -6.30 -10.98 -10.15
CA MET A 235 -7.16 -9.87 -9.68
C MET A 235 -8.63 -10.14 -9.98
N VAL A 236 -8.96 -10.62 -11.19
CA VAL A 236 -10.33 -11.04 -11.52
C VAL A 236 -10.85 -12.05 -10.50
N LYS A 237 -10.09 -13.10 -10.23
CA LYS A 237 -10.50 -14.17 -9.32
C LYS A 237 -10.63 -13.69 -7.87
N LEU A 238 -9.68 -12.91 -7.37
CA LEU A 238 -9.72 -12.36 -6.02
C LEU A 238 -10.96 -11.47 -5.82
N PHE A 239 -11.21 -10.50 -6.70
CA PHE A 239 -12.32 -9.57 -6.56
C PHE A 239 -13.68 -10.26 -6.72
N GLU A 240 -13.79 -11.21 -7.64
CA GLU A 240 -15.03 -11.96 -7.86
C GLU A 240 -15.37 -12.86 -6.66
N GLU A 241 -14.40 -13.67 -6.17
CA GLU A 241 -14.64 -14.65 -5.10
C GLU A 241 -14.71 -14.03 -3.70
N THR A 242 -14.16 -12.82 -3.49
CA THR A 242 -14.16 -12.18 -2.16
C THR A 242 -15.25 -11.14 -1.99
N ILE A 243 -15.45 -10.26 -2.96
CA ILE A 243 -16.36 -9.11 -2.86
C ILE A 243 -17.40 -9.08 -3.99
N SER A 244 -17.48 -10.12 -4.82
CA SER A 244 -18.43 -10.25 -5.94
C SER A 244 -18.35 -9.09 -6.94
N VAL A 245 -17.17 -8.54 -7.16
CA VAL A 245 -16.90 -7.47 -8.13
C VAL A 245 -16.25 -8.06 -9.37
N LYS A 246 -16.82 -7.78 -10.54
CA LYS A 246 -16.23 -8.16 -11.82
C LYS A 246 -15.18 -7.13 -12.23
N VAL A 247 -13.94 -7.57 -12.37
CA VAL A 247 -12.83 -6.77 -12.88
C VAL A 247 -12.73 -6.94 -14.39
N GLU A 248 -12.64 -5.83 -15.12
CA GLU A 248 -12.48 -5.82 -16.57
C GLU A 248 -11.02 -6.05 -16.97
N THR A 249 -10.79 -6.89 -17.99
CA THR A 249 -9.46 -7.16 -18.57
C THR A 249 -9.53 -7.05 -20.10
N PRO A 250 -8.42 -6.74 -20.78
CA PRO A 250 -7.10 -6.40 -20.22
C PRO A 250 -7.08 -5.04 -19.51
N PHE A 251 -6.18 -4.87 -18.53
CA PHE A 251 -5.99 -3.58 -17.89
C PHE A 251 -5.45 -2.55 -18.89
N GLN A 252 -5.83 -1.28 -18.69
CA GLN A 252 -5.27 -0.18 -19.46
C GLN A 252 -3.75 -0.16 -19.30
N ARG A 253 -3.03 0.22 -20.35
CA ARG A 253 -1.57 0.39 -20.34
C ARG A 253 -1.20 1.82 -20.66
N MET A 254 -0.16 2.32 -20.03
CA MET A 254 0.47 3.57 -20.36
C MET A 254 1.96 3.50 -19.99
N THR A 255 2.78 4.27 -20.68
CA THR A 255 4.19 4.42 -20.34
C THR A 255 4.37 5.29 -19.09
N TYR A 256 5.50 5.15 -18.41
CA TYR A 256 5.90 6.04 -17.31
C TYR A 256 5.86 7.50 -17.76
N GLN A 257 6.36 7.79 -18.96
CA GLN A 257 6.34 9.15 -19.50
C GLN A 257 4.91 9.67 -19.66
N GLU A 258 3.99 8.89 -20.25
CA GLU A 258 2.57 9.27 -20.37
C GLU A 258 1.92 9.49 -19.02
N SER A 259 2.26 8.66 -18.02
CA SER A 259 1.76 8.80 -16.66
C SER A 259 2.23 10.10 -16.01
N MET A 260 3.50 10.40 -16.08
CA MET A 260 4.08 11.63 -15.54
C MET A 260 3.56 12.87 -16.28
N GLU A 261 3.48 12.82 -17.62
CA GLU A 261 3.00 13.93 -18.44
C GLU A 261 1.53 14.28 -18.17
N ASN A 262 0.65 13.28 -18.04
CA ASN A 262 -0.79 13.49 -17.92
C ASN A 262 -1.30 13.53 -16.48
N TYR A 263 -0.62 12.88 -15.54
CA TYR A 263 -1.12 12.72 -14.17
C TYR A 263 -0.14 13.22 -13.10
N GLY A 264 1.12 13.51 -13.47
CA GLY A 264 2.16 13.96 -12.54
C GLY A 264 2.52 12.90 -11.47
N SER A 265 2.35 11.61 -11.81
CA SER A 265 2.58 10.50 -10.89
C SER A 265 2.85 9.23 -11.66
N ASP A 266 3.74 8.38 -11.15
CA ASP A 266 3.99 7.01 -11.57
C ASP A 266 2.85 6.04 -11.20
N ALA A 267 2.01 6.43 -10.24
CA ALA A 267 0.81 5.70 -9.83
C ALA A 267 -0.47 6.53 -10.08
N PRO A 268 -0.94 6.63 -11.34
CA PRO A 268 -2.05 7.50 -11.72
C PRO A 268 -3.40 6.98 -11.24
N ASP A 269 -4.24 7.85 -10.67
CA ASP A 269 -5.64 7.55 -10.47
C ASP A 269 -6.43 7.93 -11.74
N ILE A 270 -6.94 6.94 -12.45
CA ILE A 270 -7.64 7.10 -13.71
C ILE A 270 -9.18 7.06 -13.56
N ARG A 271 -9.72 7.11 -12.34
CA ARG A 271 -11.17 7.16 -12.08
C ARG A 271 -11.79 8.49 -12.46
N PHE A 272 -10.99 9.52 -12.64
CA PHE A 272 -11.45 10.86 -13.00
C PHE A 272 -10.47 11.52 -14.00
N ASP A 273 -10.96 12.43 -14.80
CA ASP A 273 -10.15 13.13 -15.78
C ASP A 273 -9.34 14.29 -15.17
N LEU A 274 -9.11 15.35 -15.26
CA LEU A 274 -8.22 16.39 -14.72
C LEU A 274 -6.75 16.13 -15.11
N LYS A 275 -6.51 15.84 -16.40
CA LYS A 275 -5.14 15.65 -16.91
C LYS A 275 -4.36 16.96 -16.90
N LEU A 276 -3.07 16.84 -16.60
CA LEU A 276 -2.12 17.91 -16.75
C LEU A 276 -1.93 18.25 -18.23
N LYS A 277 -1.82 19.54 -18.52
CA LYS A 277 -1.54 20.04 -19.88
C LYS A 277 -0.28 20.89 -19.86
N ASP A 278 0.67 20.55 -20.70
CA ASP A 278 1.87 21.36 -20.91
C ASP A 278 1.51 22.61 -21.72
N ILE A 279 1.93 23.76 -21.20
CA ILE A 279 1.74 25.07 -21.83
C ILE A 279 3.05 25.88 -21.88
N SER A 280 4.18 25.19 -21.77
CA SER A 280 5.50 25.82 -21.70
C SER A 280 5.81 26.66 -22.93
N ASP A 281 5.33 26.25 -24.11
CA ASP A 281 5.44 27.01 -25.37
C ASP A 281 4.71 28.36 -25.27
N ILE A 282 3.46 28.36 -24.82
CA ILE A 282 2.65 29.58 -24.62
C ILE A 282 3.27 30.44 -23.51
N ALA A 283 3.73 29.79 -22.45
CA ALA A 283 4.32 30.45 -21.28
C ALA A 283 5.66 31.15 -21.60
N SER A 284 6.44 30.62 -22.53
CA SER A 284 7.72 31.21 -22.97
C SER A 284 7.52 32.53 -23.71
N GLU A 285 6.38 32.70 -24.41
CA GLU A 285 6.06 33.86 -25.22
C GLU A 285 5.26 34.94 -24.48
N CYS A 286 4.64 34.60 -23.33
CA CYS A 286 3.82 35.57 -22.59
C CYS A 286 4.67 36.58 -21.82
N GLU A 287 4.05 37.73 -21.41
CA GLU A 287 4.75 38.78 -20.66
C GLU A 287 4.90 38.47 -19.16
N LEU A 288 4.41 37.33 -18.67
CA LEU A 288 4.54 36.93 -17.26
C LEU A 288 5.97 36.46 -16.97
N ARG A 289 6.76 37.31 -16.33
CA ARG A 289 8.19 37.10 -16.06
C ARG A 289 8.49 35.76 -15.38
N VAL A 290 7.65 35.33 -14.44
CA VAL A 290 7.88 34.08 -13.69
C VAL A 290 7.84 32.89 -14.63
N PHE A 291 6.85 32.81 -15.52
CA PHE A 291 6.73 31.71 -16.48
C PHE A 291 7.92 31.68 -17.44
N LYS A 292 8.22 32.84 -18.05
CA LYS A 292 9.33 32.97 -18.96
C LYS A 292 10.66 32.56 -18.33
N GLN A 293 10.98 33.06 -17.14
CA GLN A 293 12.22 32.72 -16.44
C GLN A 293 12.35 31.24 -16.08
N VAL A 294 11.23 30.56 -15.79
CA VAL A 294 11.23 29.12 -15.53
C VAL A 294 11.57 28.36 -16.81
N VAL A 295 10.90 28.67 -17.92
CA VAL A 295 11.16 27.99 -19.21
C VAL A 295 12.56 28.29 -19.71
N ASP A 296 13.05 29.53 -19.62
CA ASP A 296 14.41 29.92 -20.02
C ASP A 296 15.50 29.16 -19.25
N LYS A 297 15.18 28.66 -18.04
CA LYS A 297 16.08 27.84 -17.20
C LYS A 297 15.91 26.33 -17.40
N GLY A 298 15.12 25.90 -18.39
CA GLY A 298 14.84 24.50 -18.65
C GLY A 298 13.76 23.86 -17.76
N GLY A 299 12.99 24.67 -17.01
CA GLY A 299 11.80 24.23 -16.31
C GLY A 299 10.58 24.17 -17.24
N ILE A 300 9.44 23.76 -16.68
CA ILE A 300 8.18 23.60 -17.41
C ILE A 300 7.03 24.36 -16.76
N VAL A 301 6.01 24.66 -17.53
CA VAL A 301 4.75 25.23 -17.03
C VAL A 301 3.61 24.30 -17.45
N LYS A 302 2.92 23.72 -16.44
CA LYS A 302 1.74 22.88 -16.69
C LYS A 302 0.50 23.45 -16.02
N ALA A 303 -0.64 23.03 -16.53
CA ALA A 303 -1.95 23.47 -16.08
C ALA A 303 -2.90 22.30 -15.82
N ILE A 304 -3.85 22.48 -14.90
CA ILE A 304 -5.03 21.64 -14.70
C ILE A 304 -6.27 22.48 -14.95
N CYS A 305 -7.16 22.03 -15.85
CA CYS A 305 -8.47 22.62 -16.02
C CYS A 305 -9.48 21.88 -15.12
N VAL A 306 -10.19 22.63 -14.29
CA VAL A 306 -11.21 22.11 -13.35
C VAL A 306 -12.59 22.53 -13.86
N PRO A 307 -13.37 21.61 -14.45
CA PRO A 307 -14.71 21.90 -14.93
C PRO A 307 -15.62 22.42 -13.81
N GLY A 308 -16.32 23.52 -14.06
CA GLY A 308 -17.20 24.17 -13.09
C GLY A 308 -16.46 24.82 -11.92
N GLY A 309 -15.13 24.88 -11.93
CA GLY A 309 -14.30 25.38 -10.81
C GLY A 309 -14.27 26.89 -10.63
N ALA A 310 -14.95 27.68 -11.49
CA ALA A 310 -15.07 29.13 -11.28
C ALA A 310 -15.81 29.51 -9.99
N ASP A 311 -16.56 28.57 -9.39
CA ASP A 311 -17.26 28.72 -8.12
C ASP A 311 -16.34 28.69 -6.88
N PHE A 312 -15.09 28.19 -7.00
CA PHE A 312 -14.12 28.20 -5.89
C PHE A 312 -13.96 29.62 -5.33
N SER A 313 -14.06 29.76 -4.01
CA SER A 313 -13.84 31.04 -3.35
C SER A 313 -12.36 31.45 -3.37
N ARG A 314 -12.06 32.69 -2.97
CA ARG A 314 -10.67 33.14 -2.80
C ARG A 314 -9.92 32.27 -1.78
N LYS A 315 -10.60 31.91 -0.69
CA LYS A 315 -10.04 31.04 0.34
C LYS A 315 -9.68 29.67 -0.21
N ASP A 316 -10.56 29.04 -1.02
CA ASP A 316 -10.27 27.75 -1.62
C ASP A 316 -9.01 27.81 -2.50
N LEU A 317 -8.82 28.90 -3.26
CA LEU A 317 -7.63 29.09 -4.09
C LEU A 317 -6.36 29.29 -3.26
N ASP A 318 -6.47 30.01 -2.13
CA ASP A 318 -5.36 30.20 -1.20
C ASP A 318 -5.01 28.85 -0.52
N ASP A 319 -6.00 28.08 -0.05
CA ASP A 319 -5.80 26.73 0.53
C ASP A 319 -5.17 25.74 -0.48
N LEU A 320 -5.59 25.77 -1.75
CA LEU A 320 -4.98 24.94 -2.81
C LEU A 320 -3.55 25.38 -3.12
N THR A 321 -3.25 26.67 -3.01
CA THR A 321 -1.89 27.20 -3.17
C THR A 321 -0.98 26.71 -2.05
N GLU A 322 -1.42 26.79 -0.79
CA GLU A 322 -0.70 26.25 0.36
C GLU A 322 -0.48 24.74 0.23
N PHE A 323 -1.49 24.01 -0.24
CA PHE A 323 -1.36 22.58 -0.51
C PHE A 323 -0.28 22.28 -1.56
N ALA A 324 -0.26 23.02 -2.68
CA ALA A 324 0.78 22.86 -3.70
C ALA A 324 2.20 23.17 -3.20
N GLN A 325 2.32 24.12 -2.25
CA GLN A 325 3.60 24.49 -1.62
C GLN A 325 4.20 23.36 -0.78
N ILE A 326 3.39 22.47 -0.20
CA ILE A 326 3.87 21.25 0.50
C ILE A 326 4.75 20.40 -0.41
N TYR A 327 4.46 20.41 -1.72
CA TYR A 327 5.18 19.66 -2.76
C TYR A 327 6.25 20.51 -3.48
N GLY A 328 6.65 21.64 -2.91
CA GLY A 328 7.76 22.48 -3.38
C GLY A 328 7.38 23.57 -4.37
N ALA A 329 6.11 23.72 -4.75
CA ALA A 329 5.69 24.83 -5.59
C ALA A 329 5.91 26.17 -4.89
N LYS A 330 6.49 27.17 -5.58
CA LYS A 330 6.71 28.51 -5.02
C LYS A 330 5.44 29.35 -4.97
N GLY A 331 4.43 28.97 -5.73
CA GLY A 331 3.13 29.60 -5.84
C GLY A 331 2.30 28.95 -6.93
N MET A 332 1.03 29.31 -7.01
CA MET A 332 0.09 28.79 -7.97
C MET A 332 -0.66 29.94 -8.64
N ALA A 333 -0.56 30.06 -9.95
CA ALA A 333 -1.38 31.01 -10.71
C ALA A 333 -2.71 30.37 -11.10
N TRP A 334 -3.72 31.21 -11.34
CA TRP A 334 -5.04 30.72 -11.69
C TRP A 334 -5.81 31.65 -12.64
N ILE A 335 -6.74 31.08 -13.39
CA ILE A 335 -7.69 31.76 -14.29
C ILE A 335 -9.06 31.16 -14.08
N LYS A 336 -10.07 32.00 -13.84
CA LYS A 336 -11.47 31.63 -13.91
C LYS A 336 -12.06 32.14 -15.23
N ARG A 337 -12.77 31.30 -15.96
CA ARG A 337 -13.45 31.68 -17.19
C ARG A 337 -14.91 32.02 -16.89
N ASN A 338 -15.21 33.31 -16.79
CA ASN A 338 -16.58 33.82 -16.63
C ASN A 338 -17.21 34.15 -17.98
N GLN A 339 -18.52 34.46 -17.99
CA GLN A 339 -19.23 34.90 -19.22
C GLN A 339 -18.58 36.12 -19.84
N ASP A 340 -18.12 37.08 -19.03
CA ASP A 340 -17.50 38.34 -19.45
C ASP A 340 -16.01 38.22 -19.78
N GLY A 341 -15.42 37.03 -19.71
CA GLY A 341 -14.00 36.79 -19.97
C GLY A 341 -13.24 36.18 -18.81
N TRP A 342 -11.92 36.38 -18.78
CA TRP A 342 -11.04 35.87 -17.74
C TRP A 342 -11.05 36.74 -16.49
N GLN A 343 -11.33 36.14 -15.38
CA GLN A 343 -11.03 36.71 -14.07
C GLN A 343 -9.72 36.07 -13.55
N SER A 344 -8.66 36.85 -13.52
CA SER A 344 -7.33 36.33 -13.19
C SER A 344 -6.35 37.46 -12.82
N PRO A 345 -5.45 37.25 -11.84
CA PRO A 345 -4.35 38.19 -11.58
C PRO A 345 -3.29 38.21 -12.69
N ILE A 346 -3.22 37.14 -13.51
CA ILE A 346 -2.21 37.00 -14.56
C ILE A 346 -2.75 37.23 -15.99
N GLY A 347 -4.07 37.35 -16.18
CA GLY A 347 -4.71 37.44 -17.50
C GLY A 347 -4.27 38.64 -18.37
N LYS A 348 -3.74 39.71 -17.76
CA LYS A 348 -3.20 40.89 -18.47
C LYS A 348 -1.85 40.66 -19.17
N PHE A 349 -1.17 39.56 -18.85
CA PHE A 349 0.12 39.21 -19.42
C PHE A 349 0.04 38.32 -20.68
N PHE A 350 -1.18 38.02 -21.14
CA PHE A 350 -1.44 37.21 -22.32
C PHE A 350 -2.12 38.04 -23.39
N THR A 351 -1.66 37.93 -24.64
CA THR A 351 -2.34 38.51 -25.81
C THR A 351 -3.64 37.77 -26.09
N SER A 352 -4.48 38.29 -27.00
CA SER A 352 -5.74 37.64 -27.38
C SER A 352 -5.49 36.28 -28.00
N GLU A 353 -4.50 36.16 -28.88
CA GLU A 353 -4.10 34.93 -29.56
C GLU A 353 -3.59 33.89 -28.55
N GLN A 354 -2.79 34.31 -27.56
CA GLN A 354 -2.30 33.44 -26.50
C GLN A 354 -3.43 32.94 -25.59
N LYS A 355 -4.46 33.77 -25.33
CA LYS A 355 -5.64 33.34 -24.59
C LYS A 355 -6.44 32.27 -25.33
N GLU A 356 -6.65 32.47 -26.63
CA GLU A 356 -7.34 31.49 -27.48
C GLU A 356 -6.57 30.18 -27.54
N ALA A 357 -5.26 30.22 -27.74
CA ALA A 357 -4.39 29.04 -27.75
C ALA A 357 -4.40 28.30 -26.41
N LEU A 358 -4.42 29.03 -25.29
CA LEU A 358 -4.51 28.44 -23.95
C LEU A 358 -5.88 27.79 -23.71
N GLU A 359 -6.98 28.50 -24.05
CA GLU A 359 -8.35 27.97 -23.92
C GLU A 359 -8.49 26.64 -24.70
N GLU A 360 -8.01 26.59 -25.93
CA GLU A 360 -7.99 25.38 -26.75
C GLU A 360 -7.14 24.27 -26.13
N ARG A 361 -5.89 24.58 -25.72
CA ARG A 361 -4.92 23.61 -25.16
C ARG A 361 -5.45 22.91 -23.90
N VAL A 362 -6.08 23.66 -23.01
CA VAL A 362 -6.59 23.13 -21.71
C VAL A 362 -8.07 22.74 -21.78
N GLY A 363 -8.78 23.04 -22.86
CA GLY A 363 -10.20 22.79 -23.01
C GLY A 363 -11.08 23.66 -22.10
N LEU A 364 -10.71 24.95 -21.94
CA LEU A 364 -11.33 25.86 -20.99
C LEU A 364 -12.69 26.37 -21.47
N ASN A 365 -13.74 26.11 -20.71
CA ASN A 365 -15.10 26.57 -20.97
C ASN A 365 -15.56 27.61 -19.95
N VAL A 366 -16.64 28.32 -20.26
CA VAL A 366 -17.27 29.24 -19.31
C VAL A 366 -17.72 28.47 -18.05
N GLY A 367 -17.31 28.95 -16.90
CA GLY A 367 -17.55 28.32 -15.59
C GLY A 367 -16.37 27.50 -15.07
N ASP A 368 -15.31 27.33 -15.85
CA ASP A 368 -14.14 26.52 -15.45
C ASP A 368 -13.06 27.36 -14.75
N LEU A 369 -12.20 26.65 -14.05
CA LEU A 369 -10.99 27.17 -13.39
C LEU A 369 -9.76 26.45 -13.96
N VAL A 370 -8.72 27.22 -14.28
CA VAL A 370 -7.38 26.68 -14.61
C VAL A 370 -6.40 27.05 -13.51
N LEU A 371 -5.64 26.08 -13.07
CA LEU A 371 -4.55 26.20 -12.08
C LEU A 371 -3.22 25.90 -12.74
N PHE A 372 -2.20 26.70 -12.46
CA PHE A 372 -0.88 26.58 -13.09
C PHE A 372 0.22 26.38 -12.07
N CYS A 373 1.17 25.52 -12.38
CA CYS A 373 2.44 25.40 -11.67
C CYS A 373 3.60 25.60 -12.65
N ALA A 374 4.61 26.34 -12.23
CA ALA A 374 5.81 26.66 -12.99
C ALA A 374 7.07 26.47 -12.14
N ASP A 375 7.87 25.48 -12.41
CA ASP A 375 9.14 25.17 -11.74
C ASP A 375 9.93 24.13 -12.55
N ASN A 376 10.93 23.47 -11.95
CA ASN A 376 11.52 22.26 -12.54
C ASN A 376 10.48 21.15 -12.70
N THR A 377 10.74 20.21 -13.61
CA THR A 377 9.80 19.14 -14.00
C THR A 377 9.29 18.34 -12.79
N LYS A 378 10.17 17.98 -11.85
CA LYS A 378 9.81 17.20 -10.66
C LYS A 378 8.82 17.94 -9.79
N VAL A 379 9.10 19.20 -9.44
CA VAL A 379 8.20 20.01 -8.59
C VAL A 379 6.85 20.22 -9.26
N VAL A 380 6.81 20.47 -10.58
CA VAL A 380 5.55 20.64 -11.30
C VAL A 380 4.70 19.37 -11.27
N HIS A 381 5.32 18.21 -11.52
CA HIS A 381 4.61 16.92 -11.48
C HIS A 381 4.15 16.61 -10.06
N ASP A 382 5.00 16.71 -9.05
CA ASP A 382 4.66 16.43 -7.66
C ASP A 382 3.51 17.35 -7.17
N ALA A 383 3.59 18.65 -7.43
CA ALA A 383 2.58 19.62 -7.00
C ALA A 383 1.25 19.40 -7.72
N LEU A 384 1.23 19.34 -9.05
CA LEU A 384 -0.01 19.20 -9.81
C LEU A 384 -0.61 17.81 -9.70
N GLY A 385 0.20 16.75 -9.64
CA GLY A 385 -0.28 15.37 -9.46
C GLY A 385 -1.01 15.17 -8.14
N ASN A 386 -0.51 15.75 -7.04
CA ASN A 386 -1.20 15.73 -5.75
C ASN A 386 -2.39 16.69 -5.72
N LEU A 387 -2.25 17.89 -6.28
CA LEU A 387 -3.33 18.87 -6.38
C LEU A 387 -4.53 18.32 -7.16
N ARG A 388 -4.29 17.57 -8.23
CA ARG A 388 -5.29 16.85 -9.01
C ARG A 388 -6.16 15.94 -8.13
N LYS A 389 -5.53 15.14 -7.26
CA LYS A 389 -6.20 14.23 -6.33
C LYS A 389 -7.01 15.01 -5.28
N GLU A 390 -6.43 16.06 -4.72
CA GLU A 390 -7.10 16.93 -3.74
C GLU A 390 -8.34 17.61 -4.32
N ILE A 391 -8.26 18.14 -5.53
CA ILE A 391 -9.40 18.75 -6.25
C ILE A 391 -10.49 17.70 -6.51
N ALA A 392 -10.11 16.52 -6.98
CA ALA A 392 -11.05 15.44 -7.24
C ALA A 392 -11.80 15.01 -5.97
N LEU A 393 -11.11 14.97 -4.82
CA LEU A 393 -11.72 14.71 -3.52
C LEU A 393 -12.71 15.80 -3.11
N ARG A 394 -12.30 17.09 -3.15
CA ARG A 394 -13.15 18.24 -2.81
C ARG A 394 -14.39 18.35 -3.70
N ARG A 395 -14.27 17.99 -4.98
CA ARG A 395 -15.35 18.06 -5.96
C ARG A 395 -16.19 16.78 -6.03
N GLY A 396 -15.89 15.75 -5.25
CA GLY A 396 -16.61 14.49 -5.27
C GLY A 396 -16.52 13.75 -6.62
N LEU A 397 -15.43 13.90 -7.36
CA LEU A 397 -15.23 13.28 -8.66
C LEU A 397 -14.83 11.81 -8.56
N ILE A 398 -14.41 11.36 -7.37
CA ILE A 398 -13.93 10.01 -7.14
C ILE A 398 -15.10 9.08 -6.81
N ASN A 399 -15.35 8.12 -7.68
CA ASN A 399 -16.30 7.06 -7.40
C ASN A 399 -15.61 5.91 -6.65
N ASN A 400 -15.80 5.83 -5.33
CA ASN A 400 -15.21 4.81 -4.47
C ASN A 400 -15.74 3.38 -4.69
N SER A 401 -16.76 3.20 -5.52
CA SER A 401 -17.24 1.87 -5.92
C SER A 401 -16.52 1.31 -7.15
N GLU A 402 -15.72 2.12 -7.83
CA GLU A 402 -14.98 1.72 -9.02
C GLU A 402 -13.57 1.22 -8.66
N TYR A 403 -13.15 0.20 -9.40
CA TYR A 403 -11.80 -0.36 -9.33
C TYR A 403 -11.17 -0.23 -10.72
N ARG A 404 -10.28 0.74 -10.90
CA ARG A 404 -9.59 1.04 -12.16
C ARG A 404 -8.13 0.63 -12.06
N PHE A 405 -7.80 -0.42 -12.79
CA PHE A 405 -6.43 -0.93 -12.89
C PHE A 405 -5.73 -0.32 -14.10
N VAL A 406 -4.43 -0.09 -13.95
CA VAL A 406 -3.57 0.37 -15.05
C VAL A 406 -2.16 -0.21 -14.88
N TRP A 407 -1.57 -0.66 -15.99
CA TRP A 407 -0.16 -0.97 -16.07
C TRP A 407 0.61 0.29 -16.45
N VAL A 408 1.63 0.60 -15.68
CA VAL A 408 2.64 1.61 -16.04
C VAL A 408 3.90 0.87 -16.46
N THR A 409 4.45 1.20 -17.62
CA THR A 409 5.58 0.50 -18.26
C THR A 409 6.67 1.47 -18.69
N ASP A 410 7.77 0.95 -19.17
CA ASP A 410 8.87 1.74 -19.73
C ASP A 410 9.44 2.78 -18.76
N PHE A 411 9.61 2.37 -17.50
CA PHE A 411 10.26 3.19 -16.48
C PHE A 411 11.70 3.53 -16.88
N PRO A 412 12.25 4.67 -16.41
CA PRO A 412 13.68 4.90 -16.53
C PRO A 412 14.45 3.81 -15.76
N LEU A 413 15.59 3.40 -16.28
CA LEU A 413 16.45 2.42 -15.60
C LEU A 413 17.09 3.00 -14.34
N PHE A 414 17.43 4.29 -14.41
CA PHE A 414 18.12 5.03 -13.37
C PHE A 414 17.43 6.34 -13.04
N GLU A 415 17.56 6.76 -11.79
CA GLU A 415 17.19 8.07 -11.30
C GLU A 415 18.41 8.75 -10.66
N TYR A 416 18.54 10.06 -10.85
CA TYR A 416 19.62 10.82 -10.22
C TYR A 416 19.25 11.20 -8.78
N SER A 417 20.04 10.74 -7.81
CA SER A 417 19.91 11.11 -6.40
C SER A 417 20.72 12.37 -6.11
N GLU A 418 20.03 13.48 -5.83
CA GLU A 418 20.67 14.74 -5.40
C GLU A 418 21.43 14.58 -4.07
N THR A 419 20.95 13.70 -3.21
CA THR A 419 21.55 13.43 -1.90
C THR A 419 22.87 12.66 -2.04
N GLU A 420 22.87 11.64 -2.88
CA GLU A 420 24.06 10.80 -3.11
C GLU A 420 24.96 11.33 -4.25
N LYS A 421 24.47 12.29 -5.02
CA LYS A 421 25.14 12.85 -6.22
C LYS A 421 25.57 11.76 -7.22
N SER A 422 24.73 10.74 -7.34
CA SER A 422 24.96 9.58 -8.21
C SER A 422 23.64 9.03 -8.75
N PHE A 423 23.72 8.20 -9.79
CA PHE A 423 22.57 7.45 -10.25
C PHE A 423 22.28 6.28 -9.31
N THR A 424 21.00 6.05 -9.06
CA THR A 424 20.44 4.89 -8.39
C THR A 424 19.50 4.16 -9.33
N SER A 425 19.26 2.88 -9.11
CA SER A 425 18.25 2.14 -9.89
C SER A 425 16.85 2.60 -9.51
N SER A 426 15.99 2.83 -10.50
CA SER A 426 14.57 3.20 -10.23
C SER A 426 13.81 2.08 -9.52
N HIS A 427 14.07 0.81 -9.87
CA HIS A 427 13.52 -0.36 -9.20
C HIS A 427 14.62 -1.10 -8.44
N HIS A 428 15.41 -1.91 -9.15
CA HIS A 428 16.56 -2.64 -8.60
C HIS A 428 17.61 -2.89 -9.69
N PRO A 429 18.88 -3.14 -9.33
CA PRO A 429 19.98 -3.22 -10.30
C PRO A 429 19.94 -4.45 -11.22
N PHE A 430 18.98 -5.35 -11.03
CA PHE A 430 18.80 -6.58 -11.84
C PHE A 430 17.72 -6.42 -12.92
N THR A 431 17.14 -5.23 -13.04
CA THR A 431 16.14 -4.91 -14.07
C THR A 431 16.79 -4.83 -15.45
N MET A 432 16.19 -5.54 -16.42
CA MET A 432 16.67 -5.52 -17.81
C MET A 432 16.50 -4.13 -18.41
N PRO A 433 17.56 -3.50 -18.93
CA PRO A 433 17.45 -2.29 -19.72
C PRO A 433 16.80 -2.57 -21.08
N ASP A 434 16.24 -1.56 -21.70
CA ASP A 434 16.07 -1.54 -23.14
C ASP A 434 17.46 -1.54 -23.79
N ILE A 435 17.74 -2.53 -24.63
CA ILE A 435 19.10 -2.74 -25.17
C ILE A 435 19.49 -1.65 -26.15
N ASP A 436 18.56 -1.19 -26.97
CA ASP A 436 18.81 -0.14 -27.96
C ASP A 436 19.12 1.18 -27.24
N ASP A 437 18.38 1.49 -26.17
CA ASP A 437 18.65 2.66 -25.33
C ASP A 437 19.99 2.55 -24.60
N LEU A 438 20.32 1.37 -24.05
CA LEU A 438 21.61 1.13 -23.38
C LEU A 438 22.80 1.34 -24.34
N GLU A 439 22.69 0.89 -25.59
CA GLU A 439 23.70 1.09 -26.60
C GLU A 439 23.79 2.55 -27.08
N LYS A 440 22.65 3.21 -27.18
CA LYS A 440 22.54 4.58 -27.68
C LYS A 440 22.98 5.63 -26.67
N TYR A 441 22.56 5.52 -25.43
CA TYR A 441 22.78 6.53 -24.39
C TYR A 441 23.95 6.19 -23.47
N GLY A 442 24.10 4.91 -23.08
CA GLY A 442 25.24 4.42 -22.30
C GLY A 442 25.60 5.30 -21.11
N GLU A 443 26.90 5.66 -21.02
CA GLU A 443 27.42 6.53 -19.96
C GLU A 443 27.12 8.02 -20.17
N GLN A 444 26.68 8.43 -21.36
CA GLN A 444 26.52 9.84 -21.72
C GLN A 444 25.22 10.41 -21.11
N ASP A 445 24.12 9.68 -21.23
CA ASP A 445 22.79 10.07 -20.78
C ASP A 445 22.06 8.90 -20.08
N PRO A 446 22.54 8.36 -18.94
CA PRO A 446 21.97 7.16 -18.31
C PRO A 446 20.48 7.29 -17.94
N GLU A 447 20.01 8.50 -17.62
CA GLU A 447 18.62 8.82 -17.29
C GLU A 447 17.63 8.61 -18.44
N LYS A 448 18.11 8.52 -19.69
CA LYS A 448 17.29 8.26 -20.86
C LYS A 448 17.15 6.78 -21.19
N ILE A 449 17.86 5.92 -20.49
CA ILE A 449 17.77 4.47 -20.68
C ILE A 449 16.47 3.99 -20.04
N ARG A 450 15.56 3.47 -20.86
CA ARG A 450 14.35 2.81 -20.39
C ARG A 450 14.68 1.42 -19.87
N SER A 451 13.83 0.93 -18.99
CA SER A 451 13.88 -0.41 -18.44
C SER A 451 12.69 -1.24 -18.89
N ARG A 452 12.79 -2.56 -18.77
CA ARG A 452 11.68 -3.49 -18.94
C ARG A 452 10.95 -3.73 -17.60
N ALA A 453 10.82 -2.67 -16.81
CA ALA A 453 10.03 -2.67 -15.58
C ALA A 453 8.56 -2.30 -15.87
N TYR A 454 7.70 -2.75 -14.98
CA TYR A 454 6.26 -2.51 -15.03
C TYR A 454 5.66 -2.53 -13.63
N ASP A 455 4.73 -1.62 -13.38
CA ASP A 455 3.95 -1.57 -12.15
C ASP A 455 2.46 -1.71 -12.46
N VAL A 456 1.75 -2.40 -11.59
CA VAL A 456 0.29 -2.44 -11.60
C VAL A 456 -0.25 -1.50 -10.53
N VAL A 457 -1.10 -0.58 -10.98
CA VAL A 457 -1.70 0.46 -10.16
C VAL A 457 -3.20 0.23 -10.07
N LEU A 458 -3.75 0.37 -8.87
CA LEU A 458 -5.20 0.35 -8.61
C LEU A 458 -5.61 1.66 -7.95
N ASN A 459 -6.50 2.42 -8.60
CA ASN A 459 -7.07 3.64 -8.04
C ASN A 459 -6.02 4.63 -7.49
N GLY A 460 -4.92 4.79 -8.21
CA GLY A 460 -3.86 5.73 -7.84
C GLY A 460 -2.90 5.23 -6.76
N VAL A 461 -2.89 3.92 -6.50
CA VAL A 461 -1.95 3.25 -5.59
C VAL A 461 -1.29 2.10 -6.31
N GLU A 462 0.04 2.07 -6.33
CA GLU A 462 0.81 0.92 -6.77
C GLU A 462 0.49 -0.28 -5.85
N ILE A 463 -0.02 -1.35 -6.43
CA ILE A 463 -0.29 -2.61 -5.74
C ILE A 463 0.76 -3.69 -6.02
N GLY A 464 1.65 -3.45 -6.95
CA GLY A 464 2.76 -4.35 -7.25
C GLY A 464 3.63 -3.86 -8.38
N GLY A 465 4.89 -4.28 -8.37
CA GLY A 465 5.87 -3.95 -9.38
C GLY A 465 6.75 -5.15 -9.74
N GLY A 466 7.27 -5.11 -10.95
CA GLY A 466 8.10 -6.17 -11.49
C GLY A 466 8.93 -5.76 -12.69
N SER A 467 9.69 -6.71 -13.22
CA SER A 467 10.46 -6.48 -14.46
C SER A 467 10.86 -7.79 -15.12
N ILE A 468 11.28 -7.71 -16.35
CA ILE A 468 12.20 -8.71 -16.94
C ILE A 468 13.57 -8.50 -16.31
N ARG A 469 14.28 -9.58 -15.99
CA ARG A 469 15.55 -9.53 -15.28
C ARG A 469 16.72 -9.63 -16.27
N ILE A 470 17.85 -9.06 -15.87
CA ILE A 470 19.10 -9.30 -16.58
C ILE A 470 19.50 -10.76 -16.34
N HIS A 471 19.66 -11.51 -17.43
CA HIS A 471 20.12 -12.90 -17.42
C HIS A 471 21.51 -13.05 -18.06
N ARG A 472 22.07 -11.97 -18.60
CA ARG A 472 23.41 -11.92 -19.23
C ARG A 472 24.39 -11.17 -18.34
N GLU A 473 25.52 -11.83 -18.07
CA GLU A 473 26.59 -11.28 -17.21
C GLU A 473 27.19 -9.98 -17.76
N ASP A 474 27.39 -9.90 -19.08
CA ASP A 474 27.94 -8.71 -19.75
C ASP A 474 27.05 -7.47 -19.58
N ILE A 475 25.73 -7.63 -19.67
CA ILE A 475 24.76 -6.55 -19.45
C ILE A 475 24.73 -6.17 -17.97
N GLN A 476 24.73 -7.16 -17.05
CA GLN A 476 24.73 -6.89 -15.62
C GLN A 476 25.96 -6.09 -15.18
N ASN A 477 27.13 -6.42 -15.72
CA ASN A 477 28.35 -5.67 -15.47
C ASN A 477 28.28 -4.22 -15.99
N LYS A 478 27.65 -3.99 -17.16
CA LYS A 478 27.44 -2.63 -17.66
C LYS A 478 26.55 -1.81 -16.73
N VAL A 479 25.44 -2.39 -16.26
CA VAL A 479 24.51 -1.72 -15.32
C VAL A 479 25.21 -1.39 -14.01
N PHE A 480 26.00 -2.30 -13.43
CA PHE A 480 26.75 -2.04 -12.20
C PHE A 480 27.79 -0.91 -12.36
N ARG A 481 28.45 -0.82 -13.53
CA ARG A 481 29.39 0.29 -13.82
C ARG A 481 28.68 1.63 -13.92
N LEU A 482 27.48 1.68 -14.53
CA LEU A 482 26.66 2.91 -14.59
C LEU A 482 26.25 3.37 -13.19
N LEU A 483 26.02 2.43 -12.26
CA LEU A 483 25.79 2.70 -10.83
C LEU A 483 27.08 3.02 -10.05
N LYS A 484 28.24 3.03 -10.72
CA LYS A 484 29.55 3.30 -10.12
C LYS A 484 29.96 2.35 -9.01
N LEU A 485 29.49 1.10 -9.03
CA LEU A 485 29.91 0.07 -8.09
C LEU A 485 31.32 -0.41 -8.46
N THR A 486 32.20 -0.55 -7.44
CA THR A 486 33.53 -1.13 -7.63
C THR A 486 33.46 -2.65 -7.76
N ASP A 487 34.51 -3.27 -8.32
CA ASP A 487 34.57 -4.74 -8.45
C ASP A 487 34.52 -5.43 -7.06
N GLU A 488 35.11 -4.81 -6.02
CA GLU A 488 35.04 -5.31 -4.65
C GLU A 488 33.62 -5.23 -4.08
N GLU A 489 32.89 -4.16 -4.38
CA GLU A 489 31.49 -4.03 -3.94
C GLU A 489 30.59 -5.03 -4.65
N ILE A 490 30.77 -5.22 -5.97
CA ILE A 490 30.04 -6.20 -6.76
C ILE A 490 30.30 -7.60 -6.22
N GLU A 491 31.55 -8.00 -6.02
CA GLU A 491 31.89 -9.31 -5.48
C GLU A 491 31.35 -9.49 -4.07
N SER A 492 31.51 -8.46 -3.22
CA SER A 492 31.03 -8.52 -1.85
C SER A 492 29.51 -8.64 -1.73
N LYS A 493 28.74 -7.89 -2.54
CA LYS A 493 27.27 -7.82 -2.43
C LYS A 493 26.56 -8.84 -3.32
N PHE A 494 27.06 -9.05 -4.55
CA PHE A 494 26.37 -9.77 -5.63
C PHE A 494 27.20 -10.90 -6.25
N GLY A 495 28.41 -11.19 -5.76
CA GLY A 495 29.32 -12.17 -6.36
C GLY A 495 28.69 -13.54 -6.55
N PHE A 496 27.84 -13.98 -5.62
CA PHE A 496 27.12 -15.25 -5.74
C PHE A 496 26.09 -15.25 -6.89
N LEU A 497 25.41 -14.11 -7.16
CA LEU A 497 24.50 -13.97 -8.29
C LEU A 497 25.27 -13.92 -9.61
N MET A 498 26.35 -13.11 -9.69
CA MET A 498 27.22 -13.05 -10.87
C MET A 498 27.78 -14.44 -11.21
N LYS A 499 28.19 -15.16 -10.18
CA LYS A 499 28.62 -16.56 -10.33
C LYS A 499 27.50 -17.44 -10.91
N ALA A 500 26.27 -17.30 -10.40
CA ALA A 500 25.14 -18.08 -10.89
C ALA A 500 24.81 -17.74 -12.35
N LEU A 501 24.81 -16.46 -12.74
CA LEU A 501 24.55 -16.03 -14.11
C LEU A 501 25.54 -16.67 -15.11
N SER A 502 26.80 -16.89 -14.71
CA SER A 502 27.82 -17.51 -15.58
C SER A 502 27.55 -18.99 -15.89
N TYR A 503 26.60 -19.64 -15.19
CA TYR A 503 26.22 -21.05 -15.43
C TYR A 503 24.97 -21.20 -16.33
N GLY A 504 24.61 -20.18 -17.09
CA GLY A 504 23.52 -20.30 -18.06
C GLY A 504 22.16 -19.97 -17.49
N ALA A 505 21.97 -18.72 -17.06
CA ALA A 505 20.69 -18.21 -16.63
C ALA A 505 19.70 -18.12 -17.80
N PRO A 506 18.45 -18.63 -17.66
CA PRO A 506 17.42 -18.42 -18.66
C PRO A 506 16.95 -16.96 -18.66
N PRO A 507 16.40 -16.43 -19.76
CA PRO A 507 15.58 -15.22 -19.69
C PRO A 507 14.47 -15.43 -18.66
N HIS A 508 14.26 -14.51 -17.74
CA HIS A 508 13.26 -14.62 -16.68
C HIS A 508 12.72 -13.26 -16.26
N GLY A 509 11.59 -13.27 -15.61
CA GLY A 509 10.91 -12.09 -15.11
C GLY A 509 9.87 -12.43 -14.07
N GLY A 510 9.42 -11.44 -13.34
CA GLY A 510 8.46 -11.64 -12.28
C GLY A 510 7.87 -10.37 -11.73
N ILE A 511 6.98 -10.51 -10.76
CA ILE A 511 6.29 -9.41 -10.09
C ILE A 511 6.13 -9.72 -8.60
N ALA A 512 6.15 -8.68 -7.78
CA ALA A 512 5.81 -8.73 -6.37
C ALA A 512 4.57 -7.87 -6.11
N LEU A 513 3.48 -8.49 -5.66
CA LEU A 513 2.23 -7.80 -5.35
C LEU A 513 2.12 -7.57 -3.84
N GLY A 514 1.87 -6.33 -3.44
CA GLY A 514 1.67 -5.96 -2.03
C GLY A 514 0.32 -6.48 -1.51
N PHE A 515 0.32 -7.67 -0.91
CA PHE A 515 -0.90 -8.33 -0.47
C PHE A 515 -1.70 -7.50 0.54
N ASP A 516 -1.03 -6.84 1.47
CA ASP A 516 -1.70 -5.98 2.46
C ASP A 516 -2.43 -4.80 1.79
N ARG A 517 -1.84 -4.18 0.75
CA ARG A 517 -2.50 -3.12 -0.03
C ARG A 517 -3.72 -3.65 -0.80
N ILE A 518 -3.61 -4.82 -1.42
CA ILE A 518 -4.75 -5.46 -2.09
C ILE A 518 -5.89 -5.69 -1.09
N MET A 519 -5.57 -6.17 0.12
CA MET A 519 -6.55 -6.36 1.18
C MET A 519 -7.24 -5.05 1.60
N MET A 520 -6.52 -3.92 1.63
CA MET A 520 -7.14 -2.62 1.91
C MET A 520 -8.23 -2.28 0.88
N PHE A 521 -8.01 -2.55 -0.40
CA PHE A 521 -9.02 -2.33 -1.45
C PHE A 521 -10.20 -3.28 -1.33
N LEU A 522 -9.96 -4.56 -1.09
CA LEU A 522 -11.03 -5.55 -0.92
C LEU A 522 -11.93 -5.23 0.27
N LEU A 523 -11.36 -4.70 1.35
CA LEU A 523 -12.04 -4.37 2.60
C LEU A 523 -12.49 -2.90 2.69
N LYS A 524 -12.15 -2.08 1.69
CA LYS A 524 -12.45 -0.63 1.65
C LYS A 524 -12.00 0.10 2.92
N THR A 525 -10.81 -0.22 3.41
CA THR A 525 -10.21 0.46 4.58
C THR A 525 -9.06 1.37 4.15
N ASP A 526 -8.93 2.50 4.83
CA ASP A 526 -7.86 3.48 4.59
C ASP A 526 -6.59 3.16 5.39
N SER A 527 -6.65 2.20 6.31
CA SER A 527 -5.53 1.83 7.17
C SER A 527 -5.04 0.40 6.93
N ILE A 528 -3.76 0.26 6.59
CA ILE A 528 -3.11 -1.06 6.49
C ILE A 528 -3.13 -1.82 7.83
N ARG A 529 -3.26 -1.12 8.97
CA ARG A 529 -3.35 -1.73 10.31
C ARG A 529 -4.64 -2.50 10.55
N ASP A 530 -5.70 -2.22 9.78
CA ASP A 530 -6.97 -2.95 9.88
C ASP A 530 -6.96 -4.29 9.14
N VAL A 531 -5.96 -4.53 8.29
CA VAL A 531 -5.81 -5.80 7.54
C VAL A 531 -4.69 -6.69 8.10
N ILE A 532 -4.01 -6.26 9.17
CA ILE A 532 -2.91 -6.98 9.84
C ILE A 532 -3.30 -7.26 11.29
N ALA A 533 -3.10 -8.49 11.76
CA ALA A 533 -3.49 -8.87 13.11
C ALA A 533 -2.78 -8.04 14.18
N PHE A 534 -1.46 -7.94 14.11
CA PHE A 534 -0.61 -7.23 15.06
C PHE A 534 0.32 -6.23 14.34
N PRO A 535 -0.24 -5.08 13.90
CA PRO A 535 0.53 -4.07 13.17
C PRO A 535 1.44 -3.27 14.10
N LYS A 536 2.46 -2.63 13.51
CA LYS A 536 3.28 -1.63 14.19
C LYS A 536 2.64 -0.23 14.07
N THR A 537 2.96 0.63 15.04
CA THR A 537 2.64 2.07 14.98
C THR A 537 3.46 2.78 13.90
N GLN A 538 3.18 4.06 13.65
CA GLN A 538 3.99 4.89 12.74
C GLN A 538 5.46 5.03 13.18
N LYS A 539 5.74 4.83 14.48
CA LYS A 539 7.10 4.80 15.04
C LYS A 539 7.72 3.40 15.07
N ALA A 540 7.20 2.47 14.27
CA ALA A 540 7.63 1.07 14.19
C ALA A 540 7.54 0.26 15.51
N GLY A 541 6.83 0.77 16.52
CA GLY A 541 6.65 0.09 17.81
C GLY A 541 5.40 -0.77 17.88
N CYS A 542 5.43 -1.82 18.70
CA CYS A 542 4.27 -2.62 19.08
C CYS A 542 3.88 -2.29 20.52
N LEU A 543 2.76 -1.55 20.71
CA LEU A 543 2.31 -1.11 22.03
C LEU A 543 1.79 -2.27 22.91
N MET A 544 1.42 -3.40 22.33
CA MET A 544 0.94 -4.56 23.07
C MET A 544 2.08 -5.36 23.71
N THR A 545 3.21 -5.47 23.00
CA THR A 545 4.37 -6.28 23.44
C THR A 545 5.55 -5.43 23.88
N ASP A 546 5.42 -4.12 23.81
CA ASP A 546 6.49 -3.15 24.08
C ASP A 546 7.76 -3.39 23.23
N ALA A 547 7.56 -3.85 21.98
CA ALA A 547 8.68 -4.04 21.05
C ALA A 547 8.86 -2.80 20.15
N PRO A 548 10.12 -2.36 19.86
CA PRO A 548 11.38 -2.93 20.34
C PRO A 548 11.64 -2.60 21.81
N SER A 549 12.29 -3.52 22.53
CA SER A 549 12.62 -3.38 23.94
C SER A 549 14.11 -3.62 24.21
N ALA A 550 14.57 -3.21 25.37
CA ALA A 550 15.93 -3.54 25.82
C ALA A 550 16.09 -5.05 25.99
N VAL A 551 17.31 -5.53 25.77
CA VAL A 551 17.70 -6.92 26.00
C VAL A 551 18.73 -6.97 27.14
N GLU A 552 18.87 -8.12 27.77
CA GLU A 552 19.80 -8.32 28.87
C GLU A 552 21.26 -8.15 28.41
N THR A 553 22.11 -7.62 29.28
CA THR A 553 23.53 -7.35 28.98
C THR A 553 24.25 -8.62 28.57
N GLU A 554 23.94 -9.74 29.23
CA GLU A 554 24.52 -11.06 28.96
C GLU A 554 24.26 -11.51 27.51
N GLN A 555 23.06 -11.23 26.98
CA GLN A 555 22.71 -11.52 25.57
C GLN A 555 23.55 -10.66 24.60
N LEU A 556 23.78 -9.40 24.94
CA LEU A 556 24.64 -8.51 24.13
C LEU A 556 26.10 -8.97 24.18
N ASP A 557 26.59 -9.37 25.35
CA ASP A 557 27.94 -9.88 25.52
C ASP A 557 28.17 -11.18 24.75
N GLU A 558 27.21 -12.11 24.74
CA GLU A 558 27.23 -13.32 23.90
C GLU A 558 27.30 -13.01 22.39
N LEU A 559 26.73 -11.89 21.97
CA LEU A 559 26.74 -11.41 20.60
C LEU A 559 27.96 -10.53 20.28
N HIS A 560 28.82 -10.24 21.26
CA HIS A 560 29.94 -9.30 21.15
C HIS A 560 29.52 -7.90 20.71
N ILE A 561 28.35 -7.41 21.17
CA ILE A 561 27.75 -6.12 20.79
C ILE A 561 27.65 -5.22 22.00
N ARG A 562 27.85 -3.91 21.80
CA ARG A 562 27.57 -2.87 22.80
C ARG A 562 26.69 -1.78 22.25
N VAL A 563 25.69 -1.38 23.04
CA VAL A 563 24.88 -0.19 22.76
C VAL A 563 25.72 1.04 23.13
N LYS A 564 25.80 2.02 22.22
CA LYS A 564 26.48 3.29 22.51
C LYS A 564 25.72 4.04 23.61
N ALA A 565 26.47 4.63 24.55
CA ALA A 565 25.89 5.37 25.67
C ALA A 565 24.97 6.52 25.25
N SER A 566 25.24 7.16 24.11
CA SER A 566 24.37 8.19 23.52
C SER A 566 22.99 7.70 23.11
N ALA A 567 22.82 6.40 22.86
CA ALA A 567 21.53 5.80 22.49
C ALA A 567 20.69 5.39 23.72
N LEU A 568 21.28 5.45 24.92
CA LEU A 568 20.60 5.12 26.19
C LEU A 568 20.07 6.35 26.93
N GLN A 569 20.29 7.56 26.39
CA GLN A 569 19.73 8.78 26.96
C GLN A 569 18.30 8.96 26.44
N PRO A 570 17.29 9.11 27.30
CA PRO A 570 15.94 9.46 26.87
C PRO A 570 15.97 10.85 26.21
N GLU A 571 15.34 10.98 25.03
CA GLU A 571 15.03 12.28 24.43
C GLU A 571 14.00 13.05 25.26
#